data_4fd96a722c454d158b12bad327d87634
#
_entry.id   4fd96a722c454d158b12bad327d87634
#
_cell.length_a   1.000
_cell.length_b   1.000
_cell.length_c   1.000
_cell.angle_alpha   90.00
_cell.angle_beta   90.00
_cell.angle_gamma   90.00
#
_symmetry.space_group_name_H-M   'P 1'
#
loop_
_entity.id
_entity.type
_entity.pdbx_description
1 polymer ?
#
loop_
_entity_poly.entity_id
_entity_poly.type
_entity_poly.pdbx_seq_one_letter_code
_entity_poly.pdbx_strand_id
1 'polypeptide(L)'
;MVFPLPDKYIDLLTDFGFKRVFGTEPNKALLIDFLNTLLPPHHHLKDVTFKNPEFLGNTLVDRRAIFDIYCQSETGERFIVEMQKAKQNLFSLGARSLGRETRPGSHRKDRSVYYSTFPIQEQAEQGFWNYELTAVYTVGVLDFVFDDHKHDSELLHVVELKNQHCEVFYDKLKFIYVELPKFTKSLDELESHFDKWLFLFKHLAQLNEPPLPLQDDVFAQLFDVAEIANFSSREQALYQDSLKVYRDMYNVTQTLIDETLEQGIEQGIKQGIEQGRAEGRQEEKQQIAKQMKAAGLRAQDIAQYTGLSIDEIDGL
;
A
#
# COMPACT_ATOMS: atom_id res chain seq x y z
N MET A 1 0.63 -28.76 23.77
CA MET A 1 0.78 -27.53 22.97
C MET A 1 2.14 -27.60 22.33
N VAL A 2 2.19 -27.76 21.02
CA VAL A 2 3.46 -27.66 20.28
C VAL A 2 3.69 -26.17 20.12
N PHE A 3 4.66 -25.61 20.82
CA PHE A 3 5.11 -24.23 20.55
C PHE A 3 5.68 -24.24 19.13
N PRO A 4 5.27 -23.32 18.25
CA PRO A 4 5.92 -23.20 16.95
C PRO A 4 7.41 -22.96 17.21
N LEU A 5 8.27 -23.66 16.45
CA LEU A 5 9.70 -23.39 16.47
C LEU A 5 9.90 -21.90 16.16
N PRO A 6 10.82 -21.21 16.84
CA PRO A 6 11.12 -19.83 16.52
C PRO A 6 11.53 -19.72 15.06
N ASP A 7 11.06 -18.68 14.38
CA ASP A 7 11.40 -18.41 12.99
C ASP A 7 12.93 -18.43 12.82
N LYS A 8 13.44 -19.11 11.79
CA LYS A 8 14.87 -19.18 11.53
C LYS A 8 15.40 -17.88 10.94
N TYR A 9 14.59 -17.27 10.06
CA TYR A 9 14.93 -16.05 9.35
C TYR A 9 14.02 -14.89 9.77
N ILE A 10 14.54 -13.67 9.63
CA ILE A 10 13.78 -12.45 9.93
C ILE A 10 12.67 -12.22 8.89
N ASP A 11 11.62 -11.53 9.33
CA ASP A 11 10.59 -11.01 8.45
C ASP A 11 11.06 -9.67 7.85
N LEU A 12 11.21 -9.64 6.51
CA LEU A 12 11.63 -8.45 5.75
C LEU A 12 10.61 -7.32 5.79
N LEU A 13 9.36 -7.61 6.15
CA LEU A 13 8.32 -6.59 6.28
C LEU A 13 8.32 -5.91 7.66
N THR A 14 9.29 -6.23 8.52
CA THR A 14 9.54 -5.47 9.75
C THR A 14 10.54 -4.35 9.49
N ASP A 15 10.42 -3.23 10.24
CA ASP A 15 11.35 -2.11 10.12
C ASP A 15 12.81 -2.55 10.34
N PHE A 16 13.05 -3.38 11.35
CA PHE A 16 14.37 -3.94 11.62
C PHE A 16 14.84 -4.85 10.48
N GLY A 17 14.00 -5.77 10.01
CA GLY A 17 14.36 -6.72 8.96
C GLY A 17 14.72 -6.02 7.65
N PHE A 18 13.93 -5.05 7.25
CA PHE A 18 14.17 -4.26 6.04
C PHE A 18 15.51 -3.48 6.12
N LYS A 19 15.71 -2.75 7.21
CA LYS A 19 16.95 -1.97 7.41
C LYS A 19 18.18 -2.85 7.58
N ARG A 20 18.04 -4.01 8.22
CA ARG A 20 19.15 -4.96 8.40
C ARG A 20 19.66 -5.49 7.08
N VAL A 21 18.75 -5.86 6.18
CA VAL A 21 19.10 -6.45 4.88
C VAL A 21 19.53 -5.40 3.87
N PHE A 22 18.81 -4.28 3.79
CA PHE A 22 19.00 -3.32 2.70
C PHE A 22 19.68 -2.01 3.13
N GLY A 23 19.74 -1.70 4.42
CA GLY A 23 20.16 -0.39 4.92
C GLY A 23 21.56 -0.33 5.51
N THR A 24 22.40 -1.35 5.29
CA THR A 24 23.75 -1.42 5.89
C THR A 24 24.85 -1.54 4.84
N GLU A 25 26.00 -0.90 5.08
CA GLU A 25 27.12 -0.90 4.14
C GLU A 25 27.62 -2.31 3.76
N PRO A 26 27.74 -3.29 4.69
CA PRO A 26 28.13 -4.66 4.32
C PRO A 26 27.15 -5.36 3.38
N ASN A 27 25.88 -4.94 3.38
CA ASN A 27 24.80 -5.58 2.65
C ASN A 27 24.33 -4.79 1.44
N LYS A 28 25.04 -3.73 1.05
CA LYS A 28 24.63 -2.87 -0.08
C LYS A 28 24.44 -3.62 -1.40
N ALA A 29 25.14 -4.75 -1.57
CA ALA A 29 24.96 -5.62 -2.74
C ALA A 29 23.53 -6.16 -2.85
N LEU A 30 22.87 -6.47 -1.74
CA LEU A 30 21.46 -6.91 -1.71
C LEU A 30 20.52 -5.78 -2.16
N LEU A 31 20.77 -4.54 -1.72
CA LEU A 31 19.99 -3.38 -2.14
C LEU A 31 20.16 -3.11 -3.63
N ILE A 32 21.39 -3.13 -4.12
CA ILE A 32 21.73 -2.91 -5.54
C ILE A 32 21.04 -3.97 -6.41
N ASP A 33 21.14 -5.23 -6.02
CA ASP A 33 20.53 -6.34 -6.75
C ASP A 33 19.01 -6.19 -6.83
N PHE A 34 18.36 -5.91 -5.70
CA PHE A 34 16.92 -5.65 -5.68
C PHE A 34 16.54 -4.46 -6.55
N LEU A 35 17.20 -3.30 -6.41
CA LEU A 35 16.90 -2.11 -7.20
C LEU A 35 17.09 -2.35 -8.70
N ASN A 36 18.10 -3.13 -9.09
CA ASN A 36 18.33 -3.48 -10.48
C ASN A 36 17.24 -4.35 -11.11
N THR A 37 16.43 -5.04 -10.31
CA THR A 37 15.23 -5.70 -10.82
C THR A 37 14.10 -4.74 -11.18
N LEU A 38 14.12 -3.52 -10.65
CA LEU A 38 13.13 -2.47 -10.87
C LEU A 38 13.54 -1.46 -11.95
N LEU A 39 14.82 -1.38 -12.24
CA LEU A 39 15.41 -0.41 -13.15
C LEU A 39 15.65 -1.04 -14.55
N PRO A 40 15.50 -0.26 -15.63
CA PRO A 40 15.85 -0.75 -16.96
C PRO A 40 17.38 -1.02 -17.04
N PRO A 41 17.83 -1.98 -17.88
CA PRO A 41 19.23 -2.45 -17.91
C PRO A 41 20.29 -1.36 -18.10
N HIS A 42 19.97 -0.28 -18.82
CA HIS A 42 20.87 0.84 -19.05
C HIS A 42 21.00 1.80 -17.86
N HIS A 43 20.18 1.61 -16.81
CA HIS A 43 20.22 2.32 -15.56
C HIS A 43 20.61 1.43 -14.36
N HIS A 44 21.16 0.24 -14.63
CA HIS A 44 21.58 -0.64 -13.55
C HIS A 44 22.72 -0.01 -12.72
N LEU A 45 22.50 -0.04 -11.40
CA LEU A 45 23.44 0.45 -10.40
C LEU A 45 24.61 -0.51 -10.27
N LYS A 46 25.83 0.02 -10.12
CA LYS A 46 27.04 -0.76 -9.82
C LYS A 46 27.46 -0.60 -8.39
N ASP A 47 27.21 0.58 -7.81
CA ASP A 47 27.49 0.88 -6.42
C ASP A 47 26.53 1.94 -5.89
N VAL A 48 26.34 1.96 -4.56
CA VAL A 48 25.60 2.99 -3.85
C VAL A 48 26.36 3.43 -2.61
N THR A 49 26.18 4.69 -2.25
CA THR A 49 26.66 5.28 -0.99
C THR A 49 25.45 5.65 -0.14
N PHE A 50 25.34 5.10 1.07
CA PHE A 50 24.30 5.48 2.00
C PHE A 50 24.45 6.91 2.46
N LYS A 51 23.32 7.61 2.55
CA LYS A 51 23.20 8.98 3.04
C LYS A 51 22.48 8.98 4.39
N ASN A 52 22.53 10.11 5.10
CA ASN A 52 21.74 10.24 6.32
C ASN A 52 20.23 10.18 5.95
N PRO A 53 19.47 9.21 6.48
CA PRO A 53 18.05 9.10 6.20
C PRO A 53 17.20 10.14 6.95
N GLU A 54 17.79 10.91 7.87
CA GLU A 54 17.08 11.91 8.67
C GLU A 54 17.32 13.32 8.12
N PHE A 55 16.27 13.97 7.68
CA PHE A 55 16.28 15.39 7.33
C PHE A 55 15.62 16.18 8.45
N LEU A 56 16.42 16.95 9.17
CA LEU A 56 15.96 17.93 10.15
C LEU A 56 15.49 19.15 9.37
N GLY A 57 14.23 19.57 9.54
CA GLY A 57 13.78 20.85 8.99
C GLY A 57 14.65 22.01 9.45
N ASN A 58 14.73 23.05 8.64
CA ASN A 58 15.56 24.24 8.91
C ASN A 58 15.07 25.07 10.11
N THR A 59 13.85 24.81 10.60
CA THR A 59 13.25 25.45 11.78
C THR A 59 12.69 24.44 12.75
N LEU A 60 12.46 24.86 14.02
CA LEU A 60 11.85 24.00 15.05
C LEU A 60 10.40 23.56 14.73
N VAL A 61 9.77 24.19 13.74
CA VAL A 61 8.38 23.94 13.30
C VAL A 61 8.34 23.02 12.09
N ASP A 62 9.44 22.86 11.37
CA ASP A 62 9.49 22.02 10.16
C ASP A 62 9.36 20.55 10.53
N ARG A 63 8.56 19.82 9.76
CA ARG A 63 8.42 18.38 9.93
C ARG A 63 9.71 17.70 9.49
N ARG A 64 10.21 16.81 10.33
CA ARG A 64 11.33 15.92 9.99
C ARG A 64 10.85 14.90 8.96
N ALA A 65 11.67 14.66 7.94
CA ALA A 65 11.53 13.49 7.07
C ALA A 65 12.53 12.44 7.55
N ILE A 66 12.04 11.22 7.77
CA ILE A 66 12.84 10.05 8.10
C ILE A 66 12.51 9.00 7.07
N PHE A 67 13.51 8.60 6.30
CA PHE A 67 13.42 7.54 5.31
C PHE A 67 13.87 6.21 5.91
N ASP A 68 13.37 5.10 5.38
CA ASP A 68 13.88 3.80 5.78
C ASP A 68 15.32 3.63 5.26
N ILE A 69 15.53 3.91 3.97
CA ILE A 69 16.85 3.90 3.33
C ILE A 69 16.96 5.11 2.40
N TYR A 70 18.11 5.78 2.47
CA TYR A 70 18.48 6.84 1.52
C TYR A 70 19.88 6.60 1.01
N CYS A 71 20.06 6.52 -0.31
CA CYS A 71 21.35 6.29 -0.92
C CYS A 71 21.49 7.05 -2.25
N GLN A 72 22.75 7.15 -2.71
CA GLN A 72 23.14 7.78 -3.96
C GLN A 72 23.97 6.80 -4.78
N SER A 73 23.67 6.70 -6.10
CA SER A 73 24.44 5.91 -7.04
C SER A 73 25.78 6.56 -7.37
N GLU A 74 26.63 5.82 -8.04
CA GLU A 74 27.92 6.31 -8.58
C GLU A 74 27.76 7.44 -9.62
N THR A 75 26.61 7.54 -10.27
CA THR A 75 26.24 8.58 -11.25
C THR A 75 25.51 9.76 -10.63
N GLY A 76 25.32 9.73 -9.30
CA GLY A 76 24.74 10.82 -8.54
C GLY A 76 23.23 10.77 -8.35
N GLU A 77 22.56 9.80 -8.93
CA GLU A 77 21.10 9.58 -8.75
C GLU A 77 20.80 9.23 -7.30
N ARG A 78 19.65 9.69 -6.80
CA ARG A 78 19.25 9.52 -5.42
C ARG A 78 18.07 8.56 -5.29
N PHE A 79 18.16 7.64 -4.34
CA PHE A 79 17.14 6.64 -4.08
C PHE A 79 16.63 6.77 -2.64
N ILE A 80 15.34 6.99 -2.51
CA ILE A 80 14.59 6.79 -1.28
C ILE A 80 13.92 5.43 -1.41
N VAL A 81 14.21 4.49 -0.50
CA VAL A 81 13.58 3.17 -0.49
C VAL A 81 12.82 3.01 0.81
N GLU A 82 11.51 2.81 0.70
CA GLU A 82 10.57 2.77 1.81
C GLU A 82 9.81 1.45 1.82
N MET A 83 9.69 0.83 2.97
CA MET A 83 8.78 -0.26 3.20
C MET A 83 7.52 0.29 3.87
N GLN A 84 6.40 0.30 3.15
CA GLN A 84 5.16 0.93 3.63
C GLN A 84 4.11 -0.13 4.00
N LYS A 85 3.55 0.03 5.20
CA LYS A 85 2.50 -0.85 5.75
C LYS A 85 1.11 -0.22 5.62
N ALA A 86 0.10 -1.08 5.49
CA ALA A 86 -1.30 -0.70 5.33
C ALA A 86 -1.81 0.38 6.32
N LYS A 87 -1.19 0.49 7.50
CA LYS A 87 -1.73 1.20 8.66
C LYS A 87 -1.36 2.63 8.89
N GLN A 88 -0.43 3.21 8.16
CA GLN A 88 -0.13 4.64 8.37
C GLN A 88 -1.35 5.56 8.14
N ASN A 89 -2.48 5.00 7.66
CA ASN A 89 -3.75 5.72 7.45
C ASN A 89 -4.70 5.74 8.66
N LEU A 90 -4.48 4.96 9.73
CA LEU A 90 -5.39 4.97 10.89
C LEU A 90 -5.38 6.29 11.64
N PHE A 91 -4.27 7.02 11.63
CA PHE A 91 -4.24 8.39 12.16
C PHE A 91 -5.08 9.39 11.35
N SER A 92 -5.42 9.08 10.09
CA SER A 92 -6.30 9.93 9.26
C SER A 92 -7.79 9.69 9.53
N LEU A 93 -8.19 8.56 10.10
CA LEU A 93 -9.58 8.31 10.51
C LEU A 93 -9.99 9.24 11.67
N GLY A 94 -9.06 9.58 12.57
CA GLY A 94 -9.27 10.62 13.58
C GLY A 94 -9.46 12.02 12.99
N ALA A 95 -8.94 12.29 11.80
CA ALA A 95 -9.09 13.58 11.12
C ALA A 95 -10.43 13.73 10.38
N ARG A 96 -11.17 12.65 10.12
CA ARG A 96 -12.54 12.71 9.57
C ARG A 96 -13.52 13.41 10.52
N SER A 97 -13.23 13.41 11.82
CA SER A 97 -14.03 14.18 12.80
C SER A 97 -13.93 15.70 12.65
N LEU A 98 -12.99 16.18 11.81
CA LEU A 98 -12.74 17.60 11.57
C LEU A 98 -13.26 18.10 10.21
N GLY A 99 -14.14 17.35 9.52
CA GLY A 99 -14.86 17.80 8.31
C GLY A 99 -14.00 17.98 7.05
N ARG A 100 -12.76 17.45 7.00
CA ARG A 100 -11.97 17.40 5.78
C ARG A 100 -12.25 16.08 5.03
N GLU A 101 -12.95 16.17 3.91
CA GLU A 101 -13.05 15.08 2.93
C GLU A 101 -11.67 14.83 2.31
N THR A 102 -10.89 13.92 2.90
CA THR A 102 -9.68 13.41 2.27
C THR A 102 -10.01 12.07 1.61
N ARG A 103 -9.72 11.95 0.31
CA ARG A 103 -9.87 10.67 -0.38
C ARG A 103 -9.03 9.61 0.34
N PRO A 104 -9.61 8.44 0.69
CA PRO A 104 -8.82 7.35 1.26
C PRO A 104 -7.64 7.02 0.34
N GLY A 105 -6.44 6.87 0.89
CA GLY A 105 -5.24 6.49 0.12
C GLY A 105 -4.39 7.64 -0.44
N SER A 106 -4.90 8.89 -0.55
CA SER A 106 -4.12 10.01 -1.11
C SER A 106 -2.89 10.37 -0.27
N HIS A 107 -2.98 10.28 1.06
CA HIS A 107 -1.88 10.68 1.96
C HIS A 107 -0.56 9.92 1.77
N ARG A 108 -0.60 8.69 1.22
CA ARG A 108 0.62 7.91 0.97
C ARG A 108 1.34 8.40 -0.27
N LYS A 109 0.58 8.66 -1.34
CA LYS A 109 1.10 9.28 -2.56
C LYS A 109 1.64 10.68 -2.25
N ASP A 110 0.90 11.47 -1.46
CA ASP A 110 1.32 12.79 -0.99
C ASP A 110 2.62 12.73 -0.19
N ARG A 111 2.77 11.73 0.70
CA ARG A 111 4.00 11.51 1.47
C ARG A 111 5.20 11.21 0.57
N SER A 112 5.04 10.33 -0.42
CA SER A 112 6.12 10.01 -1.36
C SER A 112 6.55 11.24 -2.16
N VAL A 113 5.58 12.04 -2.63
CA VAL A 113 5.87 13.31 -3.32
C VAL A 113 6.56 14.28 -2.37
N TYR A 114 6.08 14.45 -1.14
CA TYR A 114 6.73 15.31 -0.15
C TYR A 114 8.16 14.85 0.15
N TYR A 115 8.37 13.56 0.34
CA TYR A 115 9.69 13.00 0.62
C TYR A 115 10.67 13.19 -0.54
N SER A 116 10.23 13.09 -1.79
CA SER A 116 11.09 13.31 -2.95
C SER A 116 11.61 14.75 -3.06
N THR A 117 10.97 15.73 -2.39
CA THR A 117 11.44 17.13 -2.41
C THR A 117 12.75 17.32 -1.65
N PHE A 118 13.06 16.51 -0.64
CA PHE A 118 14.28 16.66 0.15
C PHE A 118 15.54 16.36 -0.66
N PRO A 119 15.69 15.22 -1.34
CA PRO A 119 16.85 14.98 -2.20
C PRO A 119 16.91 15.92 -3.42
N ILE A 120 15.80 16.51 -3.85
CA ILE A 120 15.83 17.58 -4.86
C ILE A 120 16.44 18.84 -4.27
N GLN A 121 15.99 19.27 -3.08
CA GLN A 121 16.52 20.46 -2.40
C GLN A 121 18.00 20.30 -2.01
N GLU A 122 18.42 19.10 -1.60
CA GLU A 122 19.82 18.81 -1.25
C GLU A 122 20.78 19.02 -2.42
N GLN A 123 20.29 18.99 -3.66
CA GLN A 123 21.11 19.21 -4.86
C GLN A 123 21.40 20.69 -5.13
N ALA A 124 20.69 21.59 -4.46
CA ALA A 124 20.92 23.02 -4.65
C ALA A 124 22.27 23.44 -4.08
N GLU A 125 23.15 23.93 -4.94
CA GLU A 125 24.47 24.41 -4.58
C GLU A 125 24.44 25.89 -4.16
N GLN A 126 25.34 26.28 -3.26
CA GLN A 126 25.50 27.68 -2.90
C GLN A 126 26.30 28.40 -4.01
N GLY A 127 25.84 29.58 -4.43
CA GLY A 127 26.46 30.38 -5.45
C GLY A 127 25.83 30.22 -6.82
N PHE A 128 26.63 30.21 -7.89
CA PHE A 128 26.15 30.02 -9.25
C PHE A 128 25.82 28.55 -9.48
N TRP A 129 24.54 28.27 -9.78
CA TRP A 129 24.03 26.95 -10.09
C TRP A 129 23.19 27.00 -11.35
N ASN A 130 23.41 26.04 -12.27
CA ASN A 130 22.73 25.94 -13.56
C ASN A 130 21.36 25.25 -13.47
N TYR A 131 20.89 24.87 -12.26
CA TYR A 131 19.66 24.12 -12.01
C TYR A 131 19.66 22.70 -12.60
N GLU A 132 20.83 22.14 -12.90
CA GLU A 132 20.94 20.74 -13.34
C GLU A 132 20.72 19.80 -12.16
N LEU A 133 19.71 18.92 -12.27
CA LEU A 133 19.38 17.93 -11.27
C LEU A 133 19.76 16.53 -11.75
N THR A 134 20.28 15.72 -10.85
CA THR A 134 20.32 14.26 -11.03
C THR A 134 18.99 13.63 -10.68
N ALA A 135 18.73 12.41 -11.17
CA ALA A 135 17.43 11.77 -10.94
C ALA A 135 17.19 11.42 -9.47
N VAL A 136 15.92 11.49 -9.09
CA VAL A 136 15.41 11.07 -7.78
C VAL A 136 14.40 9.97 -7.98
N TYR A 137 14.65 8.81 -7.39
CA TYR A 137 13.77 7.65 -7.39
C TYR A 137 13.21 7.45 -5.98
N THR A 138 11.89 7.33 -5.88
CA THR A 138 11.22 6.90 -4.65
C THR A 138 10.66 5.51 -4.88
N VAL A 139 11.23 4.52 -4.21
CA VAL A 139 10.83 3.11 -4.31
C VAL A 139 10.03 2.74 -3.07
N GLY A 140 8.79 2.32 -3.26
CA GLY A 140 7.90 1.85 -2.20
C GLY A 140 7.62 0.36 -2.32
N VAL A 141 8.04 -0.44 -1.33
CA VAL A 141 7.60 -1.82 -1.16
C VAL A 141 6.38 -1.80 -0.25
N LEU A 142 5.22 -2.20 -0.79
CA LEU A 142 3.93 -2.03 -0.14
C LEU A 142 3.35 -3.37 0.31
N ASP A 143 2.98 -3.51 1.58
CA ASP A 143 2.23 -4.67 2.10
C ASP A 143 0.71 -4.54 1.90
N PHE A 144 0.28 -3.64 1.04
CA PHE A 144 -1.11 -3.35 0.72
C PHE A 144 -1.25 -2.99 -0.77
N VAL A 145 -2.51 -2.92 -1.23
CA VAL A 145 -2.87 -2.44 -2.56
C VAL A 145 -3.49 -1.05 -2.43
N PHE A 146 -3.11 -0.11 -3.31
CA PHE A 146 -3.78 1.19 -3.38
C PHE A 146 -5.27 1.02 -3.75
N ASP A 147 -6.13 1.88 -3.20
CA ASP A 147 -7.59 1.76 -3.40
C ASP A 147 -8.00 1.86 -4.88
N ASP A 148 -7.31 2.70 -5.64
CA ASP A 148 -7.52 2.89 -7.08
C ASP A 148 -6.92 1.75 -7.93
N HIS A 149 -6.09 0.87 -7.35
CA HIS A 149 -5.48 -0.27 -8.02
C HIS A 149 -6.14 -1.62 -7.68
N LYS A 150 -7.24 -1.63 -6.91
CA LYS A 150 -7.88 -2.88 -6.43
C LYS A 150 -8.38 -3.80 -7.55
N HIS A 151 -8.71 -3.23 -8.71
CA HIS A 151 -9.22 -3.96 -9.87
C HIS A 151 -8.17 -4.17 -10.96
N ASP A 152 -6.94 -3.75 -10.72
CA ASP A 152 -5.80 -3.89 -11.61
C ASP A 152 -4.94 -5.08 -11.15
N SER A 153 -4.47 -5.89 -12.08
CA SER A 153 -3.60 -7.04 -11.81
C SER A 153 -2.11 -6.66 -11.73
N GLU A 154 -1.74 -5.47 -12.21
CA GLU A 154 -0.37 -4.98 -12.17
C GLU A 154 0.11 -4.80 -10.74
N LEU A 155 1.25 -5.40 -10.40
CA LEU A 155 1.87 -5.29 -9.08
C LEU A 155 3.00 -4.25 -9.03
N LEU A 156 3.59 -3.91 -10.18
CA LEU A 156 4.68 -2.94 -10.32
C LEU A 156 4.16 -1.69 -11.02
N HIS A 157 4.18 -0.56 -10.34
CA HIS A 157 3.73 0.71 -10.89
C HIS A 157 4.90 1.70 -10.97
N VAL A 158 5.21 2.15 -12.19
CA VAL A 158 6.20 3.21 -12.45
C VAL A 158 5.47 4.49 -12.79
N VAL A 159 5.62 5.51 -11.95
CA VAL A 159 4.95 6.80 -12.07
C VAL A 159 5.95 7.88 -12.47
N GLU A 160 5.63 8.60 -13.53
CA GLU A 160 6.46 9.65 -14.14
C GLU A 160 5.66 10.93 -14.38
N LEU A 161 6.35 12.07 -14.49
CA LEU A 161 5.73 13.32 -14.91
C LEU A 161 5.50 13.31 -16.43
N LYS A 162 4.23 13.39 -16.84
CA LYS A 162 3.80 13.35 -18.26
C LYS A 162 2.92 14.54 -18.60
N ASN A 163 2.94 14.94 -19.87
CA ASN A 163 2.02 15.94 -20.40
C ASN A 163 0.62 15.33 -20.70
N GLN A 164 -0.31 16.13 -21.22
CA GLN A 164 -1.67 15.70 -21.57
C GLN A 164 -1.73 14.65 -22.71
N HIS A 165 -0.65 14.43 -23.42
CA HIS A 165 -0.52 13.42 -24.49
C HIS A 165 0.15 12.13 -23.98
N CYS A 166 0.35 12.00 -22.66
CA CYS A 166 1.07 10.88 -22.03
C CYS A 166 2.56 10.79 -22.42
N GLU A 167 3.16 11.85 -22.93
CA GLU A 167 4.59 11.93 -23.23
C GLU A 167 5.34 12.34 -21.97
N VAL A 168 6.51 11.72 -21.72
CA VAL A 168 7.34 12.04 -20.55
C VAL A 168 7.83 13.48 -20.65
N PHE A 169 7.39 14.31 -19.71
CA PHE A 169 7.82 15.72 -19.62
C PHE A 169 9.14 15.85 -18.86
N TYR A 170 9.33 15.02 -17.82
CA TYR A 170 10.52 15.03 -16.98
C TYR A 170 10.83 13.63 -16.47
N ASP A 171 11.99 13.11 -16.83
CA ASP A 171 12.40 11.72 -16.63
C ASP A 171 13.26 11.51 -15.36
N LYS A 172 13.66 12.61 -14.68
CA LYS A 172 14.54 12.57 -13.51
C LYS A 172 13.78 12.53 -12.16
N LEU A 173 12.44 12.38 -12.17
CA LEU A 173 11.64 12.15 -10.96
C LEU A 173 10.70 10.98 -11.20
N LYS A 174 10.96 9.87 -10.50
CA LYS A 174 10.19 8.64 -10.64
C LYS A 174 9.75 8.08 -9.30
N PHE A 175 8.54 7.54 -9.27
CA PHE A 175 8.03 6.75 -8.16
C PHE A 175 7.79 5.33 -8.64
N ILE A 176 8.33 4.36 -7.91
CA ILE A 176 8.22 2.94 -8.23
C ILE A 176 7.53 2.27 -7.03
N TYR A 177 6.35 1.69 -7.26
CA TYR A 177 5.61 1.01 -6.20
C TYR A 177 5.46 -0.46 -6.53
N VAL A 178 5.76 -1.30 -5.55
CA VAL A 178 5.60 -2.75 -5.61
C VAL A 178 4.50 -3.16 -4.64
N GLU A 179 3.34 -3.58 -5.15
CA GLU A 179 2.19 -4.01 -4.36
C GLU A 179 2.27 -5.51 -4.06
N LEU A 180 2.97 -5.89 -2.98
CA LEU A 180 3.23 -7.28 -2.62
C LEU A 180 1.99 -8.18 -2.48
N PRO A 181 0.81 -7.71 -2.01
CA PRO A 181 -0.36 -8.59 -1.94
C PRO A 181 -0.80 -9.18 -3.28
N LYS A 182 -0.52 -8.49 -4.39
CA LYS A 182 -0.84 -8.97 -5.74
C LYS A 182 0.10 -10.09 -6.23
N PHE A 183 1.25 -10.26 -5.60
CA PHE A 183 2.16 -11.36 -5.92
C PHE A 183 1.65 -12.66 -5.29
N THR A 184 1.27 -13.63 -6.11
CA THR A 184 0.68 -14.91 -5.66
C THR A 184 1.43 -16.14 -6.14
N LYS A 185 2.57 -15.96 -6.84
CA LYS A 185 3.38 -17.07 -7.35
C LYS A 185 3.94 -17.93 -6.23
N SER A 186 3.84 -19.24 -6.38
CA SER A 186 4.53 -20.24 -5.57
C SER A 186 6.00 -20.35 -5.95
N LEU A 187 6.78 -21.10 -5.17
CA LEU A 187 8.20 -21.30 -5.40
C LEU A 187 8.51 -21.89 -6.80
N ASP A 188 7.66 -22.79 -7.28
CA ASP A 188 7.83 -23.48 -8.57
C ASP A 188 7.44 -22.61 -9.77
N GLU A 189 6.78 -21.47 -9.51
CA GLU A 189 6.31 -20.52 -10.53
C GLU A 189 7.23 -19.29 -10.68
N LEU A 190 8.36 -19.28 -9.97
CA LEU A 190 9.32 -18.17 -10.04
C LEU A 190 10.09 -18.20 -11.35
N GLU A 191 9.85 -17.24 -12.23
CA GLU A 191 10.47 -17.16 -13.55
C GLU A 191 11.59 -16.10 -13.62
N SER A 192 11.39 -14.96 -12.95
CA SER A 192 12.31 -13.83 -12.98
C SER A 192 13.08 -13.65 -11.68
N HIS A 193 14.20 -12.93 -11.74
CA HIS A 193 14.93 -12.55 -10.55
C HIS A 193 14.11 -11.64 -9.64
N PHE A 194 13.24 -10.81 -10.23
CA PHE A 194 12.25 -10.01 -9.51
C PHE A 194 11.24 -10.87 -8.75
N ASP A 195 10.70 -11.94 -9.37
CA ASP A 195 9.79 -12.87 -8.67
C ASP A 195 10.45 -13.47 -7.43
N LYS A 196 11.74 -13.81 -7.51
CA LYS A 196 12.51 -14.36 -6.38
C LYS A 196 12.55 -13.37 -5.20
N TRP A 197 12.80 -12.08 -5.48
CA TRP A 197 12.76 -11.03 -4.46
C TRP A 197 11.36 -10.89 -3.85
N LEU A 198 10.30 -10.87 -4.66
CA LEU A 198 8.93 -10.76 -4.16
C LEU A 198 8.53 -11.95 -3.29
N PHE A 199 8.95 -13.15 -3.69
CA PHE A 199 8.74 -14.35 -2.89
C PHE A 199 9.44 -14.24 -1.52
N LEU A 200 10.69 -13.79 -1.50
CA LEU A 200 11.45 -13.62 -0.26
C LEU A 200 10.86 -12.53 0.64
N PHE A 201 10.38 -11.42 0.10
CA PHE A 201 9.65 -10.42 0.89
C PHE A 201 8.46 -11.01 1.64
N LYS A 202 7.74 -11.94 1.01
CA LYS A 202 6.52 -12.53 1.59
C LYS A 202 6.77 -13.75 2.47
N HIS A 203 7.80 -14.53 2.18
CA HIS A 203 7.90 -15.90 2.71
C HIS A 203 9.20 -16.21 3.45
N LEU A 204 10.21 -15.31 3.46
CA LEU A 204 11.52 -15.58 4.05
C LEU A 204 11.42 -16.10 5.50
N ALA A 205 10.62 -15.43 6.33
CA ALA A 205 10.44 -15.80 7.74
C ALA A 205 9.82 -17.21 7.93
N GLN A 206 9.15 -17.73 6.91
CA GLN A 206 8.48 -19.05 6.96
C GLN A 206 9.40 -20.19 6.48
N LEU A 207 10.55 -19.85 5.89
CA LEU A 207 11.49 -20.83 5.37
C LEU A 207 12.37 -21.40 6.49
N ASN A 208 12.70 -22.69 6.39
CA ASN A 208 13.64 -23.36 7.29
C ASN A 208 15.03 -23.51 6.67
N GLU A 209 15.09 -23.52 5.34
CA GLU A 209 16.33 -23.65 4.55
C GLU A 209 16.18 -22.92 3.21
N PRO A 210 17.30 -22.53 2.57
CA PRO A 210 17.27 -21.91 1.25
C PRO A 210 16.76 -22.89 0.19
N PRO A 211 15.61 -22.65 -0.46
CA PRO A 211 15.13 -23.49 -1.55
C PRO A 211 16.05 -23.47 -2.77
N LEU A 212 16.07 -24.53 -3.56
CA LEU A 212 16.94 -24.66 -4.75
C LEU A 212 16.88 -23.45 -5.70
N PRO A 213 15.71 -22.88 -6.06
CA PRO A 213 15.65 -21.72 -6.94
C PRO A 213 16.25 -20.42 -6.35
N LEU A 214 16.55 -20.40 -5.03
CA LEU A 214 17.01 -19.24 -4.26
C LEU A 214 18.42 -19.46 -3.70
N GLN A 215 19.28 -20.18 -4.41
CA GLN A 215 20.65 -20.50 -3.98
C GLN A 215 21.72 -19.72 -4.76
N ASP A 216 21.34 -18.67 -5.50
CA ASP A 216 22.28 -17.75 -6.15
C ASP A 216 23.11 -17.02 -5.07
N ASP A 217 24.32 -16.57 -5.41
CA ASP A 217 25.25 -15.93 -4.47
C ASP A 217 24.61 -14.78 -3.67
N VAL A 218 23.78 -13.97 -4.32
CA VAL A 218 23.08 -12.84 -3.69
C VAL A 218 22.08 -13.35 -2.65
N PHE A 219 21.28 -14.36 -2.98
CA PHE A 219 20.32 -14.91 -2.04
C PHE A 219 21.00 -15.74 -0.93
N ALA A 220 22.14 -16.38 -1.22
CA ALA A 220 22.96 -17.01 -0.16
C ALA A 220 23.41 -15.98 0.88
N GLN A 221 23.88 -14.81 0.45
CA GLN A 221 24.20 -13.68 1.34
C GLN A 221 22.94 -13.22 2.10
N LEU A 222 21.78 -13.12 1.46
CA LEU A 222 20.53 -12.74 2.12
C LEU A 222 20.18 -13.71 3.25
N PHE A 223 20.24 -15.01 3.00
CA PHE A 223 19.93 -16.04 4.01
C PHE A 223 20.88 -15.97 5.20
N ASP A 224 22.17 -15.73 4.97
CA ASP A 224 23.17 -15.57 6.05
C ASP A 224 22.88 -14.33 6.91
N VAL A 225 22.62 -13.18 6.27
CA VAL A 225 22.28 -11.92 6.94
C VAL A 225 20.97 -11.99 7.71
N ALA A 226 20.00 -12.74 7.19
CA ALA A 226 18.66 -12.88 7.74
C ALA A 226 18.54 -13.92 8.84
N GLU A 227 19.54 -14.79 9.04
CA GLU A 227 19.49 -15.86 10.03
C GLU A 227 19.59 -15.31 11.45
N ILE A 228 18.52 -15.50 12.24
CA ILE A 228 18.38 -14.92 13.58
C ILE A 228 19.44 -15.45 14.55
N ALA A 229 19.90 -16.68 14.34
CA ALA A 229 20.96 -17.27 15.15
C ALA A 229 22.29 -16.50 15.09
N ASN A 230 22.53 -15.77 13.99
CA ASN A 230 23.72 -14.97 13.76
C ASN A 230 23.66 -13.58 14.46
N PHE A 231 22.53 -13.26 15.11
CA PHE A 231 22.31 -11.96 15.72
C PHE A 231 22.90 -11.88 17.12
N SER A 232 23.51 -10.75 17.47
CA SER A 232 23.82 -10.40 18.84
C SER A 232 22.51 -10.29 19.68
N SER A 233 22.66 -10.45 21.00
CA SER A 233 21.49 -10.32 21.90
C SER A 233 20.76 -8.97 21.76
N ARG A 234 21.48 -7.89 21.42
CA ARG A 234 20.89 -6.58 21.17
C ARG A 234 20.07 -6.57 19.88
N GLU A 235 20.59 -7.14 18.81
CA GLU A 235 19.87 -7.24 17.52
C GLU A 235 18.63 -8.12 17.64
N GLN A 236 18.71 -9.23 18.38
CA GLN A 236 17.55 -10.08 18.67
C GLN A 236 16.45 -9.29 19.41
N ALA A 237 16.84 -8.48 20.43
CA ALA A 237 15.89 -7.64 21.16
C ALA A 237 15.23 -6.61 20.24
N LEU A 238 16.00 -5.90 19.41
CA LEU A 238 15.48 -4.93 18.42
C LEU A 238 14.53 -5.57 17.41
N TYR A 239 14.88 -6.77 16.94
CA TYR A 239 13.99 -7.51 16.04
C TYR A 239 12.69 -7.91 16.72
N GLN A 240 12.73 -8.42 17.95
CA GLN A 240 11.52 -8.79 18.70
C GLN A 240 10.63 -7.57 18.96
N ASP A 241 11.19 -6.41 19.27
CA ASP A 241 10.43 -5.17 19.42
C ASP A 241 9.76 -4.76 18.09
N SER A 242 10.51 -4.81 16.98
CA SER A 242 9.99 -4.52 15.64
C SER A 242 8.88 -5.49 15.24
N LEU A 243 9.07 -6.78 15.50
CA LEU A 243 8.08 -7.83 15.23
C LEU A 243 6.81 -7.66 16.06
N LYS A 244 6.95 -7.27 17.34
CA LYS A 244 5.82 -6.97 18.22
C LYS A 244 5.02 -5.80 17.65
N VAL A 245 5.66 -4.70 17.29
CA VAL A 245 5.01 -3.54 16.66
C VAL A 245 4.28 -3.97 15.38
N TYR A 246 4.90 -4.81 14.57
CA TYR A 246 4.28 -5.34 13.34
C TYR A 246 3.02 -6.15 13.65
N ARG A 247 3.09 -7.10 14.60
CA ARG A 247 1.96 -7.95 14.98
C ARG A 247 0.82 -7.16 15.62
N ASP A 248 1.14 -6.24 16.53
CA ASP A 248 0.15 -5.38 17.17
C ASP A 248 -0.58 -4.52 16.12
N MET A 249 0.18 -4.00 15.20
CA MET A 249 -0.39 -3.27 14.08
C MET A 249 -1.29 -4.14 13.19
N TYR A 250 -0.90 -5.34 12.84
CA TYR A 250 -1.70 -6.28 12.05
C TYR A 250 -3.02 -6.63 12.75
N ASN A 251 -2.98 -6.97 14.03
CA ASN A 251 -4.16 -7.34 14.82
C ASN A 251 -5.19 -6.20 14.90
N VAL A 252 -4.74 -4.97 15.21
CA VAL A 252 -5.63 -3.79 15.23
C VAL A 252 -6.29 -3.56 13.86
N THR A 253 -5.59 -3.83 12.72
CA THR A 253 -6.20 -3.68 11.38
C THR A 253 -7.28 -4.73 11.13
N GLN A 254 -6.98 -5.99 11.45
CA GLN A 254 -7.98 -7.04 11.27
C GLN A 254 -9.24 -6.71 12.08
N THR A 255 -9.09 -6.34 13.34
CA THR A 255 -10.22 -5.93 14.18
C THR A 255 -11.03 -4.79 13.53
N LEU A 256 -10.37 -3.76 13.02
CA LEU A 256 -11.08 -2.64 12.38
C LEU A 256 -11.75 -3.02 11.05
N ILE A 257 -11.14 -3.93 10.28
CA ILE A 257 -11.75 -4.46 9.05
C ILE A 257 -13.01 -5.24 9.41
N ASP A 258 -12.92 -6.13 10.40
CA ASP A 258 -14.03 -6.96 10.86
C ASP A 258 -15.18 -6.11 11.39
N GLU A 259 -14.91 -5.12 12.26
CA GLU A 259 -15.89 -4.16 12.78
C GLU A 259 -16.54 -3.34 11.65
N THR A 260 -15.76 -2.88 10.67
CA THR A 260 -16.28 -2.09 9.54
C THR A 260 -17.18 -2.94 8.64
N LEU A 261 -16.80 -4.20 8.40
CA LEU A 261 -17.58 -5.15 7.63
C LEU A 261 -18.91 -5.46 8.32
N GLU A 262 -18.87 -5.72 9.64
CA GLU A 262 -20.06 -5.99 10.45
C GLU A 262 -21.03 -4.80 10.43
N GLN A 263 -20.54 -3.57 10.63
CA GLN A 263 -21.33 -2.35 10.51
C GLN A 263 -21.92 -2.16 9.10
N GLY A 264 -21.13 -2.46 8.07
CA GLY A 264 -21.60 -2.38 6.67
C GLY A 264 -22.72 -3.38 6.38
N ILE A 265 -22.60 -4.60 6.86
CA ILE A 265 -23.63 -5.64 6.75
C ILE A 265 -24.91 -5.21 7.48
N GLU A 266 -24.80 -4.74 8.72
CA GLU A 266 -25.95 -4.30 9.52
C GLU A 266 -26.70 -3.13 8.82
N GLN A 267 -25.96 -2.14 8.31
CA GLN A 267 -26.55 -1.02 7.58
C GLN A 267 -27.21 -1.49 6.28
N GLY A 268 -26.57 -2.41 5.53
CA GLY A 268 -27.13 -2.98 4.30
C GLY A 268 -28.43 -3.76 4.56
N ILE A 269 -28.47 -4.57 5.60
CA ILE A 269 -29.68 -5.30 6.02
C ILE A 269 -30.80 -4.30 6.38
N LYS A 270 -30.50 -3.27 7.17
CA LYS A 270 -31.48 -2.27 7.58
C LYS A 270 -32.06 -1.53 6.37
N GLN A 271 -31.20 -1.07 5.46
CA GLN A 271 -31.64 -0.42 4.22
C GLN A 271 -32.46 -1.34 3.32
N GLY A 272 -32.04 -2.60 3.16
CA GLY A 272 -32.77 -3.60 2.38
C GLY A 272 -34.15 -3.91 2.95
N ILE A 273 -34.28 -4.00 4.28
CA ILE A 273 -35.58 -4.18 4.95
C ILE A 273 -36.49 -2.97 4.75
N GLU A 274 -35.96 -1.75 4.90
CA GLU A 274 -36.74 -0.51 4.69
C GLU A 274 -37.22 -0.37 3.25
N GLN A 275 -36.32 -0.64 2.29
CA GLN A 275 -36.65 -0.60 0.86
C GLN A 275 -37.70 -1.67 0.50
N GLY A 276 -37.47 -2.94 0.90
CA GLY A 276 -38.43 -4.02 0.62
C GLY A 276 -39.79 -3.79 1.25
N ARG A 277 -39.84 -3.17 2.45
CA ARG A 277 -41.12 -2.77 3.06
C ARG A 277 -41.83 -1.64 2.30
N ALA A 278 -41.06 -0.68 1.76
CA ALA A 278 -41.64 0.40 0.96
C ALA A 278 -42.15 -0.11 -0.37
N GLU A 279 -41.39 -0.96 -1.08
CA GLU A 279 -41.79 -1.60 -2.33
C GLU A 279 -42.99 -2.49 -2.13
N GLY A 280 -43.00 -3.37 -1.14
CA GLY A 280 -44.11 -4.25 -0.84
C GLY A 280 -45.42 -3.50 -0.51
N ARG A 281 -45.35 -2.38 0.23
CA ARG A 281 -46.52 -1.54 0.45
C ARG A 281 -47.01 -0.88 -0.84
N GLN A 282 -46.14 -0.47 -1.71
CA GLN A 282 -46.51 0.13 -2.98
C GLN A 282 -47.18 -0.89 -3.90
N GLU A 283 -46.62 -2.11 -3.99
CA GLU A 283 -47.21 -3.22 -4.73
C GLU A 283 -48.61 -3.62 -4.21
N GLU A 284 -48.73 -3.69 -2.88
CA GLU A 284 -50.03 -3.99 -2.25
C GLU A 284 -51.08 -2.93 -2.60
N LYS A 285 -50.71 -1.63 -2.51
CA LYS A 285 -51.58 -0.53 -2.88
C LYS A 285 -52.02 -0.62 -4.36
N GLN A 286 -51.06 -0.93 -5.24
CA GLN A 286 -51.37 -1.11 -6.67
C GLN A 286 -52.29 -2.32 -6.93
N GLN A 287 -52.07 -3.42 -6.22
CA GLN A 287 -52.95 -4.61 -6.34
C GLN A 287 -54.37 -4.29 -5.86
N ILE A 288 -54.53 -3.63 -4.72
CA ILE A 288 -55.82 -3.17 -4.20
C ILE A 288 -56.49 -2.21 -5.20
N ALA A 289 -55.73 -1.25 -5.73
CA ALA A 289 -56.26 -0.31 -6.73
C ALA A 289 -56.74 -1.01 -8.00
N LYS A 290 -56.02 -2.00 -8.50
CA LYS A 290 -56.44 -2.84 -9.65
C LYS A 290 -57.75 -3.55 -9.40
N GLN A 291 -57.90 -4.16 -8.21
CA GLN A 291 -59.14 -4.86 -7.83
C GLN A 291 -60.33 -3.90 -7.73
N MET A 292 -60.12 -2.70 -7.12
CA MET A 292 -61.17 -1.68 -7.00
C MET A 292 -61.57 -1.11 -8.37
N LYS A 293 -60.61 -0.92 -9.27
CA LYS A 293 -60.85 -0.48 -10.66
C LYS A 293 -61.65 -1.51 -11.44
N ALA A 294 -61.31 -2.80 -11.31
CA ALA A 294 -62.04 -3.91 -11.91
C ALA A 294 -63.46 -4.05 -11.34
N ALA A 295 -63.68 -3.68 -10.09
CA ALA A 295 -65.03 -3.64 -9.47
C ALA A 295 -65.85 -2.39 -9.85
N GLY A 296 -65.33 -1.48 -10.71
CA GLY A 296 -66.02 -0.33 -11.24
C GLY A 296 -66.05 0.91 -10.33
N LEU A 297 -65.17 1.01 -9.32
CA LEU A 297 -65.05 2.20 -8.51
C LEU A 297 -64.40 3.34 -9.30
N ARG A 298 -64.77 4.60 -8.97
CA ARG A 298 -64.19 5.77 -9.63
C ARG A 298 -62.76 6.01 -9.16
N ALA A 299 -61.88 6.51 -10.03
CA ALA A 299 -60.47 6.78 -9.73
C ALA A 299 -60.29 7.66 -8.50
N GLN A 300 -61.18 8.63 -8.27
CA GLN A 300 -61.12 9.50 -7.07
C GLN A 300 -61.36 8.73 -5.77
N ASP A 301 -62.29 7.78 -5.78
CA ASP A 301 -62.58 6.94 -4.61
C ASP A 301 -61.40 5.98 -4.34
N ILE A 302 -60.80 5.39 -5.39
CA ILE A 302 -59.62 4.53 -5.29
C ILE A 302 -58.43 5.28 -4.74
N ALA A 303 -58.20 6.51 -5.21
CA ALA A 303 -57.11 7.39 -4.71
C ALA A 303 -57.26 7.66 -3.21
N GLN A 304 -58.48 7.90 -2.73
CA GLN A 304 -58.75 8.16 -1.32
C GLN A 304 -58.45 6.94 -0.44
N TYR A 305 -58.68 5.74 -0.89
CA TYR A 305 -58.47 4.51 -0.10
C TYR A 305 -57.03 3.99 -0.19
N THR A 306 -56.35 4.13 -1.33
CA THR A 306 -55.02 3.57 -1.55
C THR A 306 -53.87 4.58 -1.35
N GLY A 307 -54.21 5.87 -1.45
CA GLY A 307 -53.23 6.97 -1.44
C GLY A 307 -52.38 7.03 -2.71
N LEU A 308 -52.76 6.33 -3.79
CA LEU A 308 -52.16 6.46 -5.13
C LEU A 308 -52.72 7.69 -5.83
N SER A 309 -51.91 8.31 -6.68
CA SER A 309 -52.38 9.39 -7.55
C SER A 309 -53.34 8.90 -8.63
N ILE A 310 -54.19 9.80 -9.16
CA ILE A 310 -55.15 9.44 -10.23
C ILE A 310 -54.36 8.95 -11.46
N ASP A 311 -53.22 9.56 -11.79
CA ASP A 311 -52.40 9.15 -12.93
C ASP A 311 -51.84 7.73 -12.77
N GLU A 312 -51.41 7.36 -11.53
CA GLU A 312 -51.00 5.99 -11.24
C GLU A 312 -52.14 4.98 -11.36
N ILE A 313 -53.35 5.37 -10.92
CA ILE A 313 -54.54 4.52 -11.02
C ILE A 313 -54.99 4.34 -12.47
N ASP A 314 -54.93 5.39 -13.29
CA ASP A 314 -55.30 5.34 -14.71
C ASP A 314 -54.31 4.46 -15.50
N GLY A 315 -53.05 4.41 -15.11
CA GLY A 315 -52.01 3.55 -15.68
C GLY A 315 -52.07 2.08 -15.27
N LEU A 316 -52.90 1.70 -14.28
CA LEU A 316 -53.11 0.34 -13.83
C LEU A 316 -54.15 -0.38 -14.66
#